data_ac3f17cc68aa0eb50d85b709d1381834
#
_entry.id   ac3f17cc68aa0eb50d85b709d1381834
#
_cell.length_a   1.000
_cell.length_b   1.000
_cell.length_c   1.000
_cell.angle_alpha   90.00
_cell.angle_beta   90.00
_cell.angle_gamma   90.00
#
_symmetry.space_group_name_H-M   'P 1'
#
loop_
_entity.id
_entity.type
_entity.pdbx_description
1 polymer ?
#
loop_
_entity_poly.entity_id
_entity_poly.type
_entity_poly.pdbx_seq_one_letter_code
_entity_poly.pdbx_strand_id
1 'polypeptide(L)'
;PGIKVKFSKKSLLELILMSFPLLILRIFGPSMRIISAKGREEQGIKNPIHQQYDREDPLHLEKISARYLVQLLKYMRKTKKIAHHITIPTIIFQGTKDKGISFEGVQEFFEKISSKDKKLEVVEGGYHELLTDPNFQDKWKVIINWLNQH
;
A
#
# COMPACT_ATOMS: atom_id res chain seq x y z
N PRO A 1 12.17 -9.74 5.59
CA PRO A 1 11.49 -9.31 4.42
C PRO A 1 10.46 -8.27 4.82
N GLY A 2 10.26 -7.18 4.10
CA GLY A 2 9.30 -6.14 4.37
C GLY A 2 8.18 -6.24 3.37
N ILE A 3 7.13 -5.47 3.55
CA ILE A 3 6.14 -5.29 2.52
C ILE A 3 6.89 -4.97 1.23
N LYS A 4 6.88 -5.90 0.27
CA LYS A 4 7.53 -5.70 -1.01
C LYS A 4 6.58 -4.90 -1.88
N VAL A 5 6.95 -3.67 -2.22
CA VAL A 5 6.31 -2.98 -3.32
C VAL A 5 6.71 -3.69 -4.60
N LYS A 6 5.76 -4.01 -5.46
CA LYS A 6 6.05 -4.57 -6.79
C LYS A 6 6.76 -3.50 -7.63
N PHE A 7 8.08 -3.44 -7.52
CA PHE A 7 8.88 -2.83 -8.57
C PHE A 7 9.16 -3.90 -9.64
N SER A 8 9.00 -3.54 -10.90
CA SER A 8 9.52 -4.33 -12.03
C SER A 8 10.95 -4.77 -11.69
N LYS A 9 11.35 -5.99 -12.11
CA LYS A 9 12.72 -6.52 -11.94
C LYS A 9 13.71 -5.64 -12.72
N LYS A 10 14.04 -4.47 -12.19
CA LYS A 10 15.08 -3.61 -12.73
C LYS A 10 16.43 -4.04 -12.18
N SER A 11 17.47 -3.96 -13.02
CA SER A 11 18.81 -4.28 -12.59
C SER A 11 19.26 -3.38 -11.42
N LEU A 12 20.23 -3.85 -10.63
CA LEU A 12 20.79 -3.05 -9.51
C LEU A 12 21.31 -1.70 -10.01
N LEU A 13 21.88 -1.67 -11.22
CA LEU A 13 22.37 -0.46 -11.87
C LEU A 13 21.24 0.53 -12.18
N GLU A 14 20.10 0.06 -12.69
CA GLU A 14 18.93 0.91 -12.94
C GLU A 14 18.35 1.47 -11.62
N LEU A 15 18.36 0.68 -10.55
CA LEU A 15 17.96 1.15 -9.22
C LEU A 15 18.88 2.24 -8.69
N ILE A 16 20.20 2.10 -8.88
CA ILE A 16 21.18 3.12 -8.49
C ILE A 16 21.01 4.38 -9.34
N LEU A 17 20.90 4.25 -10.67
CA LEU A 17 20.68 5.38 -11.58
C LEU A 17 19.36 6.13 -11.28
N MET A 18 18.31 5.42 -10.89
CA MET A 18 17.04 6.05 -10.47
C MET A 18 17.12 6.67 -9.07
N SER A 19 17.95 6.15 -8.17
CA SER A 19 18.09 6.68 -6.81
C SER A 19 18.97 7.94 -6.74
N PHE A 20 19.91 8.11 -7.66
CA PHE A 20 20.82 9.24 -7.69
C PHE A 20 20.11 10.60 -7.88
N PRO A 21 19.18 10.78 -8.84
CA PRO A 21 18.39 12.00 -8.94
C PRO A 21 17.53 12.25 -7.67
N LEU A 22 16.98 11.20 -7.06
CA LEU A 22 16.21 11.31 -5.82
C LEU A 22 17.08 11.76 -4.64
N LEU A 23 18.34 11.33 -4.60
CA LEU A 23 19.30 11.76 -3.58
C LEU A 23 19.65 13.24 -3.73
N ILE A 24 19.92 13.70 -4.97
CA ILE A 24 20.17 15.11 -5.28
C ILE A 24 18.97 15.97 -4.89
N LEU A 25 17.76 15.56 -5.27
CA LEU A 25 16.52 16.24 -4.94
C LEU A 25 16.25 16.26 -3.43
N ARG A 26 16.67 15.26 -2.69
CA ARG A 26 16.58 15.23 -1.23
C ARG A 26 17.43 16.32 -0.59
N ILE A 27 18.60 16.64 -1.17
CA ILE A 27 19.56 17.59 -0.63
C ILE A 27 19.18 19.01 -1.05
N PHE A 28 18.92 19.24 -2.33
CA PHE A 28 18.77 20.57 -2.93
C PHE A 28 17.31 21.01 -3.11
N GLY A 29 16.37 20.07 -3.18
CA GLY A 29 14.96 20.37 -3.38
C GLY A 29 14.02 19.39 -2.67
N PRO A 30 14.18 19.15 -1.35
CA PRO A 30 13.47 18.05 -0.67
C PRO A 30 11.95 18.20 -0.68
N SER A 31 11.45 19.43 -0.80
CA SER A 31 10.01 19.72 -0.81
C SER A 31 9.43 19.94 -2.21
N MET A 32 10.25 19.93 -3.25
CA MET A 32 9.77 20.08 -4.62
C MET A 32 8.89 18.89 -5.02
N ARG A 33 7.67 19.18 -5.45
CA ARG A 33 6.69 18.17 -5.91
C ARG A 33 6.86 17.95 -7.40
N ILE A 34 7.72 17.04 -7.79
CA ILE A 34 8.08 16.79 -9.20
C ILE A 34 7.78 15.38 -9.67
N ILE A 35 7.50 14.45 -8.75
CA ILE A 35 7.23 13.05 -9.10
C ILE A 35 5.73 12.96 -9.36
N SER A 36 5.35 12.64 -10.61
CA SER A 36 3.94 12.48 -10.97
C SER A 36 3.30 11.32 -10.22
N ALA A 37 2.12 11.58 -9.68
CA ALA A 37 1.24 10.58 -9.08
C ALA A 37 0.03 10.26 -9.97
N LYS A 38 -0.12 10.94 -11.11
CA LYS A 38 -1.24 10.73 -12.06
C LYS A 38 -1.34 9.28 -12.54
N GLY A 39 -2.57 8.80 -12.69
CA GLY A 39 -2.86 7.44 -13.15
C GLY A 39 -2.68 6.36 -12.09
N ARG A 40 -2.41 6.72 -10.84
CA ARG A 40 -2.35 5.76 -9.73
C ARG A 40 -3.71 5.32 -9.26
N GLU A 41 -4.70 6.18 -9.36
CA GLU A 41 -6.11 5.90 -9.08
C GLU A 41 -6.62 4.71 -9.90
N GLU A 42 -6.29 4.63 -11.18
CA GLU A 42 -6.68 3.51 -12.07
C GLU A 42 -6.02 2.18 -11.68
N GLN A 43 -4.89 2.25 -10.96
CA GLN A 43 -4.18 1.06 -10.51
C GLN A 43 -4.60 0.63 -9.09
N GLY A 44 -5.09 1.58 -8.29
CA GLY A 44 -5.46 1.36 -6.89
C GLY A 44 -6.96 1.17 -6.67
N ILE A 45 -7.79 1.85 -7.45
CA ILE A 45 -9.24 1.88 -7.31
C ILE A 45 -9.87 1.13 -8.47
N LYS A 46 -10.70 0.13 -8.19
CA LYS A 46 -11.41 -0.62 -9.22
C LYS A 46 -12.70 0.06 -9.66
N ASN A 47 -13.42 0.70 -8.72
CA ASN A 47 -14.71 1.30 -8.96
C ASN A 47 -14.58 2.61 -9.77
N PRO A 48 -15.15 2.72 -11.01
CA PRO A 48 -15.01 3.91 -11.84
C PRO A 48 -15.55 5.18 -11.21
N ILE A 49 -16.62 5.07 -10.42
CA ILE A 49 -17.23 6.21 -9.73
C ILE A 49 -16.25 6.78 -8.70
N HIS A 50 -15.60 5.91 -7.93
CA HIS A 50 -14.59 6.34 -6.95
C HIS A 50 -13.32 6.85 -7.62
N GLN A 51 -12.92 6.31 -8.78
CA GLN A 51 -11.84 6.89 -9.59
C GLN A 51 -12.17 8.32 -10.03
N GLN A 52 -13.42 8.58 -10.38
CA GLN A 52 -13.87 9.93 -10.75
C GLN A 52 -13.83 10.86 -9.54
N TYR A 53 -14.37 10.46 -8.40
CA TYR A 53 -14.29 11.26 -7.16
C TYR A 53 -12.87 11.59 -6.75
N ASP A 54 -11.95 10.62 -6.84
CA ASP A 54 -10.54 10.84 -6.52
C ASP A 54 -9.89 11.86 -7.48
N ARG A 55 -10.21 11.80 -8.77
CA ARG A 55 -9.70 12.77 -9.77
C ARG A 55 -10.27 14.18 -9.59
N GLU A 56 -11.51 14.28 -9.13
CA GLU A 56 -12.22 15.56 -8.93
C GLU A 56 -11.95 16.17 -7.54
N ASP A 57 -11.31 15.42 -6.63
CA ASP A 57 -10.98 15.91 -5.31
C ASP A 57 -9.95 17.05 -5.40
N PRO A 58 -10.29 18.27 -4.94
CA PRO A 58 -9.36 19.40 -4.94
C PRO A 58 -8.13 19.18 -4.05
N LEU A 59 -8.16 18.21 -3.15
CA LEU A 59 -7.04 17.82 -2.31
C LEU A 59 -6.18 16.71 -2.94
N HIS A 60 -6.60 16.18 -4.10
CA HIS A 60 -5.83 15.15 -4.81
C HIS A 60 -4.42 15.63 -5.16
N LEU A 61 -3.43 14.84 -4.78
CA LEU A 61 -2.03 15.17 -5.02
C LEU A 61 -1.54 14.62 -6.37
N GLU A 62 -1.58 15.44 -7.40
CA GLU A 62 -1.01 15.07 -8.72
C GLU A 62 0.50 14.84 -8.70
N LYS A 63 1.20 15.42 -7.73
CA LYS A 63 2.66 15.33 -7.61
C LYS A 63 3.08 15.14 -6.17
N ILE A 64 4.06 14.27 -5.97
CA ILE A 64 4.68 14.01 -4.66
C ILE A 64 6.13 14.48 -4.63
N SER A 65 6.62 14.78 -3.44
CA SER A 65 8.01 15.20 -3.26
C SER A 65 8.95 14.01 -3.07
N ALA A 66 10.24 14.21 -3.38
CA ALA A 66 11.27 13.23 -3.10
C ALA A 66 11.36 12.90 -1.60
N ARG A 67 11.18 13.90 -0.73
CA ARG A 67 11.13 13.70 0.72
C ARG A 67 10.01 12.74 1.12
N TYR A 68 8.79 12.95 0.58
CA TYR A 68 7.65 12.08 0.85
C TYR A 68 7.97 10.63 0.47
N LEU A 69 8.46 10.40 -0.75
CA LEU A 69 8.78 9.06 -1.22
C LEU A 69 9.85 8.37 -0.35
N VAL A 70 10.92 9.08 -0.01
CA VAL A 70 11.98 8.55 0.86
C VAL A 70 11.45 8.19 2.24
N GLN A 71 10.60 9.06 2.83
CA GLN A 71 9.99 8.76 4.13
C GLN A 71 9.03 7.58 4.05
N LEU A 72 8.19 7.50 3.02
CA LEU A 72 7.32 6.36 2.79
C LEU A 72 8.11 5.04 2.75
N LEU A 73 9.16 4.97 1.93
CA LEU A 73 10.03 3.79 1.84
C LEU A 73 10.70 3.44 3.17
N LYS A 74 11.10 4.46 3.95
CA LYS A 74 11.66 4.27 5.28
C LYS A 74 10.64 3.67 6.25
N TYR A 75 9.40 4.16 6.24
CA TYR A 75 8.31 3.60 7.05
C TYR A 75 7.97 2.18 6.64
N MET A 76 7.88 1.91 5.34
CA MET A 76 7.62 0.55 4.83
C MET A 76 8.68 -0.47 5.30
N ARG A 77 9.95 -0.04 5.40
CA ARG A 77 11.00 -0.91 5.97
C ARG A 77 10.84 -1.16 7.47
N LYS A 78 10.23 -0.22 8.21
CA LYS A 78 9.97 -0.38 9.65
C LYS A 78 8.83 -1.34 9.94
N THR A 79 7.88 -1.53 9.04
CA THR A 79 6.72 -2.41 9.26
C THR A 79 7.11 -3.83 9.65
N LYS A 80 8.24 -4.32 9.15
CA LYS A 80 8.81 -5.62 9.56
C LYS A 80 9.07 -5.74 11.07
N LYS A 81 9.54 -4.61 11.65
CA LYS A 81 9.95 -4.57 13.05
C LYS A 81 8.78 -4.38 13.99
N ILE A 82 7.66 -3.83 13.49
CA ILE A 82 6.48 -3.56 14.33
C ILE A 82 5.48 -4.71 14.32
N ALA A 83 5.50 -5.57 13.33
CA ALA A 83 4.53 -6.66 13.19
C ALA A 83 4.46 -7.54 14.46
N HIS A 84 5.60 -7.86 15.07
CA HIS A 84 5.65 -8.69 16.27
C HIS A 84 5.13 -7.98 17.54
N HIS A 85 4.91 -6.68 17.50
CA HIS A 85 4.27 -5.95 18.60
C HIS A 85 2.74 -5.96 18.51
N ILE A 86 2.18 -6.43 17.39
CA ILE A 86 0.73 -6.53 17.22
C ILE A 86 0.25 -7.79 17.93
N THR A 87 -0.38 -7.60 19.08
CA THR A 87 -0.88 -8.68 19.96
C THR A 87 -2.39 -8.73 20.06
N ILE A 88 -3.07 -7.68 19.59
CA ILE A 88 -4.54 -7.57 19.56
C ILE A 88 -5.13 -8.42 18.44
N PRO A 89 -6.41 -8.84 18.53
CA PRO A 89 -7.11 -9.49 17.43
C PRO A 89 -6.96 -8.70 16.13
N THR A 90 -6.56 -9.39 15.05
CA THR A 90 -6.18 -8.71 13.81
C THR A 90 -6.71 -9.44 12.59
N ILE A 91 -7.50 -8.74 11.77
CA ILE A 91 -7.90 -9.23 10.45
C ILE A 91 -7.28 -8.35 9.36
N ILE A 92 -6.71 -8.97 8.34
CA ILE A 92 -6.11 -8.30 7.17
C ILE A 92 -6.86 -8.75 5.92
N PHE A 93 -7.20 -7.79 5.06
CA PHE A 93 -7.74 -8.06 3.74
C PHE A 93 -6.73 -7.69 2.66
N GLN A 94 -6.53 -8.55 1.67
CA GLN A 94 -5.60 -8.33 0.56
C GLN A 94 -6.24 -8.66 -0.77
N GLY A 95 -6.23 -7.70 -1.68
CA GLY A 95 -6.69 -7.90 -3.06
C GLY A 95 -5.65 -8.64 -3.92
N THR A 96 -6.10 -9.61 -4.75
CA THR A 96 -5.18 -10.35 -5.63
C THR A 96 -4.67 -9.53 -6.82
N LYS A 97 -5.36 -8.42 -7.15
CA LYS A 97 -4.96 -7.45 -8.20
C LYS A 97 -4.35 -6.17 -7.65
N ASP A 98 -4.01 -6.14 -6.36
CA ASP A 98 -3.27 -5.02 -5.79
C ASP A 98 -1.90 -4.88 -6.49
N LYS A 99 -1.69 -3.73 -7.14
CA LYS A 99 -0.43 -3.40 -7.82
C LYS A 99 0.53 -2.61 -6.92
N GLY A 100 0.02 -2.04 -5.84
CA GLY A 100 0.80 -1.24 -4.90
C GLY A 100 1.55 -2.11 -3.89
N ILE A 101 0.87 -3.10 -3.31
CA ILE A 101 1.43 -3.98 -2.28
C ILE A 101 1.42 -5.44 -2.77
N SER A 102 2.53 -6.14 -2.61
CA SER A 102 2.62 -7.54 -3.03
C SER A 102 1.95 -8.46 -2.00
N PHE A 103 1.25 -9.46 -2.49
CA PHE A 103 0.62 -10.49 -1.65
C PHE A 103 1.64 -11.17 -0.73
N GLU A 104 2.80 -11.55 -1.27
CA GLU A 104 3.88 -12.18 -0.51
C GLU A 104 4.38 -11.28 0.63
N GLY A 105 4.42 -9.95 0.39
CA GLY A 105 4.81 -8.99 1.42
C GLY A 105 3.81 -8.88 2.56
N VAL A 106 2.50 -8.97 2.25
CA VAL A 106 1.43 -8.99 3.26
C VAL A 106 1.45 -10.31 4.02
N GLN A 107 1.63 -11.43 3.34
CA GLN A 107 1.74 -12.73 3.98
C GLN A 107 2.92 -12.80 4.95
N GLU A 108 4.11 -12.35 4.55
CA GLU A 108 5.28 -12.26 5.43
C GLU A 108 5.04 -11.35 6.65
N PHE A 109 4.28 -10.27 6.47
CA PHE A 109 3.89 -9.38 7.57
C PHE A 109 2.92 -10.07 8.51
N PHE A 110 1.88 -10.71 7.97
CA PHE A 110 0.88 -11.45 8.73
C PHE A 110 1.49 -12.56 9.57
N GLU A 111 2.44 -13.32 9.02
CA GLU A 111 3.14 -14.38 9.75
C GLU A 111 3.88 -13.87 10.99
N LYS A 112 4.40 -12.62 10.92
CA LYS A 112 5.15 -11.98 12.02
C LYS A 112 4.28 -11.33 13.08
N ILE A 113 2.98 -11.18 12.86
CA ILE A 113 2.04 -10.67 13.87
C ILE A 113 1.98 -11.67 15.02
N SER A 114 2.21 -11.18 16.26
CA SER A 114 2.21 -12.01 17.48
C SER A 114 0.82 -12.31 18.03
N SER A 115 -0.23 -11.66 17.53
CA SER A 115 -1.59 -11.99 17.89
C SER A 115 -1.87 -13.47 17.65
N LYS A 116 -2.46 -14.13 18.64
CA LYS A 116 -2.95 -15.51 18.52
C LYS A 116 -4.26 -15.58 17.76
N ASP A 117 -4.98 -14.45 17.73
CA ASP A 117 -6.22 -14.29 17.03
C ASP A 117 -5.99 -13.38 15.82
N LYS A 118 -5.63 -13.98 14.71
CA LYS A 118 -5.34 -13.26 13.48
C LYS A 118 -5.85 -14.01 12.25
N LYS A 119 -6.36 -13.24 11.28
CA LYS A 119 -6.92 -13.77 10.05
C LYS A 119 -6.43 -12.98 8.83
N LEU A 120 -6.07 -13.67 7.75
CA LEU A 120 -5.78 -13.07 6.44
C LEU A 120 -6.88 -13.51 5.46
N GLU A 121 -7.65 -12.52 5.00
CA GLU A 121 -8.71 -12.69 4.02
C GLU A 121 -8.24 -12.22 2.64
N VAL A 122 -8.30 -13.11 1.67
CA VAL A 122 -7.95 -12.82 0.29
C VAL A 122 -9.21 -12.39 -0.47
N VAL A 123 -9.12 -11.25 -1.15
CA VAL A 123 -10.21 -10.73 -2.00
C VAL A 123 -9.84 -10.96 -3.45
N GLU A 124 -10.45 -11.98 -4.06
CA GLU A 124 -10.18 -12.32 -5.44
C GLU A 124 -10.59 -11.19 -6.38
N GLY A 125 -9.70 -10.79 -7.28
CA GLY A 125 -9.91 -9.68 -8.19
C GLY A 125 -9.94 -8.30 -7.54
N GLY A 126 -9.75 -8.20 -6.21
CA GLY A 126 -9.70 -6.94 -5.46
C GLY A 126 -8.44 -6.13 -5.78
N TYR A 127 -8.58 -4.80 -5.80
CA TYR A 127 -7.50 -3.85 -6.00
C TYR A 127 -6.95 -3.36 -4.65
N HIS A 128 -6.19 -2.26 -4.66
CA HIS A 128 -5.57 -1.70 -3.44
C HIS A 128 -6.61 -1.13 -2.47
N GLU A 129 -7.56 -0.34 -2.99
CA GLU A 129 -8.66 0.22 -2.20
C GLU A 129 -9.85 -0.73 -2.14
N LEU A 130 -9.82 -1.62 -1.18
CA LEU A 130 -10.82 -2.68 -1.06
C LEU A 130 -12.18 -2.17 -0.60
N LEU A 131 -12.24 -1.18 0.29
CA LEU A 131 -13.51 -0.72 0.88
C LEU A 131 -14.51 -0.20 -0.17
N THR A 132 -14.00 0.33 -1.28
CA THR A 132 -14.79 0.81 -2.42
C THR A 132 -14.87 -0.18 -3.57
N ASP A 133 -14.16 -1.31 -3.46
CA ASP A 133 -14.10 -2.34 -4.50
C ASP A 133 -15.41 -3.15 -4.53
N PRO A 134 -16.08 -3.27 -5.69
CA PRO A 134 -17.29 -4.09 -5.82
C PRO A 134 -17.11 -5.54 -5.35
N ASN A 135 -15.91 -6.10 -5.48
CA ASN A 135 -15.60 -7.46 -5.03
C ASN A 135 -15.50 -7.58 -3.50
N PHE A 136 -15.51 -6.46 -2.79
CA PHE A 136 -15.38 -6.43 -1.33
C PHE A 136 -16.73 -6.45 -0.61
N GLN A 137 -17.85 -6.27 -1.32
CA GLN A 137 -19.17 -6.09 -0.68
C GLN A 137 -19.56 -7.23 0.25
N ASP A 138 -19.29 -8.46 -0.13
CA ASP A 138 -19.57 -9.63 0.72
C ASP A 138 -18.69 -9.69 1.98
N LYS A 139 -17.56 -8.99 1.96
CA LYS A 139 -16.62 -8.96 3.09
C LYS A 139 -17.05 -8.04 4.24
N TRP A 140 -17.98 -7.12 4.00
CA TRP A 140 -18.54 -6.28 5.06
C TRP A 140 -19.14 -7.09 6.20
N LYS A 141 -19.83 -8.20 5.87
CA LYS A 141 -20.35 -9.13 6.89
C LYS A 141 -19.23 -9.78 7.71
N VAL A 142 -18.11 -10.09 7.04
CA VAL A 142 -16.94 -10.66 7.72
C VAL A 142 -16.35 -9.66 8.71
N ILE A 143 -16.24 -8.37 8.31
CA ILE A 143 -15.77 -7.29 9.20
C ILE A 143 -16.68 -7.13 10.40
N ILE A 144 -18.01 -7.00 10.18
CA ILE A 144 -18.98 -6.81 11.25
C ILE A 144 -18.94 -7.99 12.22
N ASN A 145 -18.94 -9.21 11.71
CA ASN A 145 -18.86 -10.41 12.55
C ASN A 145 -17.57 -10.46 13.37
N TRP A 146 -16.44 -10.08 12.74
CA TRP A 146 -15.16 -10.00 13.43
C TRP A 146 -15.22 -8.99 14.58
N LEU A 147 -15.69 -7.77 14.31
CA LEU A 147 -15.81 -6.71 15.33
C LEU A 147 -16.74 -7.06 16.47
N ASN A 148 -17.81 -7.85 16.22
CA ASN A 148 -18.75 -8.28 17.26
C ASN A 148 -18.20 -9.41 18.15
N GLN A 149 -17.13 -10.07 17.74
CA GLN A 149 -16.48 -11.16 18.48
C GLN A 149 -15.30 -10.69 19.34
N HIS A 150 -14.82 -9.45 19.11
CA HIS A 150 -13.64 -8.86 19.73
C HIS A 150 -13.90 -7.46 20.28
#